data_88501297ece0aa839c7921bac2a15ae6
#
_entry.id   88501297ece0aa839c7921bac2a15ae6
#
_cell.length_a   1.000
_cell.length_b   1.000
_cell.length_c   1.000
_cell.angle_alpha   90.00
_cell.angle_beta   90.00
_cell.angle_gamma   90.00
#
_symmetry.space_group_name_H-M   'P 1'
#
loop_
_entity.id
_entity.type
_entity.pdbx_description
1 polymer ?
#
loop_
_entity_poly.entity_id
_entity_poly.type
_entity_poly.pdbx_seq_one_letter_code
_entity_poly.pdbx_strand_id
1 'polypeptide(L)'
;MEIKKYSKADESLLFDLLVDEGDEWSDYHGVVGRDKYIKALESSIIYIACDETLVCGYARCREDDGFGVYVYDLLVRKTHRGRQIGKSLMERVCQDFPDQPVYVMSDVDPYYEKLGYRREGSIFGVKAK
;
A
#
# COMPACT_ATOMS: atom_id res chain seq x y z
N MET A 1 -11.58 -13.10 -6.20
CA MET A 1 -10.73 -12.03 -5.64
C MET A 1 -10.82 -12.06 -4.12
N GLU A 2 -9.71 -12.16 -3.45
CA GLU A 2 -9.66 -12.20 -1.99
C GLU A 2 -8.74 -11.10 -1.47
N ILE A 3 -9.16 -10.41 -0.41
CA ILE A 3 -8.30 -9.48 0.32
C ILE A 3 -7.99 -10.09 1.67
N LYS A 4 -6.73 -10.21 2.00
CA LYS A 4 -6.27 -10.80 3.25
C LYS A 4 -5.05 -10.09 3.80
N LYS A 5 -4.74 -10.35 5.07
CA LYS A 5 -3.50 -9.86 5.65
C LYS A 5 -2.30 -10.58 5.04
N TYR A 6 -1.25 -9.81 4.80
CA TYR A 6 0.03 -10.33 4.32
C TYR A 6 0.72 -11.11 5.43
N SER A 7 1.40 -12.18 5.02
CA SER A 7 2.32 -12.90 5.89
C SER A 7 3.64 -13.10 5.16
N LYS A 8 4.68 -13.52 5.89
CA LYS A 8 6.01 -13.75 5.31
C LYS A 8 5.97 -14.73 4.13
N ALA A 9 5.04 -15.66 4.14
CA ALA A 9 4.88 -16.63 3.04
C ALA A 9 4.49 -15.95 1.72
N ASP A 10 3.94 -14.74 1.78
CA ASP A 10 3.50 -14.01 0.59
C ASP A 10 4.59 -13.10 0.01
N GLU A 11 5.77 -13.05 0.64
CA GLU A 11 6.82 -12.09 0.29
C GLU A 11 7.24 -12.15 -1.19
N SER A 12 7.51 -13.35 -1.70
CA SER A 12 7.94 -13.48 -3.09
C SER A 12 6.87 -13.05 -4.08
N LEU A 13 5.60 -13.29 -3.77
CA LEU A 13 4.48 -12.90 -4.61
C LEU A 13 4.27 -11.38 -4.59
N LEU A 14 4.50 -10.74 -3.44
CA LEU A 14 4.45 -9.30 -3.35
C LEU A 14 5.59 -8.64 -4.16
N PHE A 15 6.80 -9.16 -4.05
CA PHE A 15 7.92 -8.64 -4.84
C PHE A 15 7.71 -8.86 -6.34
N ASP A 16 7.04 -9.94 -6.74
CA ASP A 16 6.67 -10.15 -8.13
C ASP A 16 5.79 -9.00 -8.65
N LEU A 17 4.84 -8.54 -7.85
CA LEU A 17 4.02 -7.38 -8.18
C LEU A 17 4.87 -6.12 -8.34
N LEU A 18 5.80 -5.87 -7.42
CA LEU A 18 6.65 -4.69 -7.46
C LEU A 18 7.55 -4.67 -8.68
N VAL A 19 8.14 -5.82 -9.02
CA VAL A 19 9.00 -5.96 -10.21
C VAL A 19 8.17 -5.75 -11.49
N ASP A 20 6.96 -6.30 -11.53
CA ASP A 20 6.06 -6.14 -12.68
C ASP A 20 5.67 -4.67 -12.90
N GLU A 21 5.54 -3.89 -11.83
CA GLU A 21 5.25 -2.47 -11.94
C GLU A 21 6.43 -1.68 -12.54
N GLY A 22 7.65 -2.11 -12.29
CA GLY A 22 8.83 -1.60 -12.96
C GLY A 22 9.64 -0.60 -12.15
N ASP A 23 10.36 0.26 -12.86
CA ASP A 23 11.41 1.12 -12.28
C ASP A 23 10.89 2.18 -11.31
N GLU A 24 9.63 2.57 -11.42
CA GLU A 24 9.03 3.54 -10.51
C GLU A 24 9.03 3.04 -9.06
N TRP A 25 9.09 1.71 -8.87
CA TRP A 25 9.11 1.08 -7.56
C TRP A 25 10.46 0.43 -7.24
N SER A 26 11.50 0.77 -8.00
CA SER A 26 12.83 0.16 -7.85
C SER A 26 13.46 0.43 -6.48
N ASP A 27 13.07 1.49 -5.78
CA ASP A 27 13.54 1.74 -4.41
C ASP A 27 13.14 0.62 -3.45
N TYR A 28 12.12 -0.15 -3.80
CA TYR A 28 11.63 -1.25 -2.97
C TYR A 28 12.13 -2.61 -3.44
N HIS A 29 12.21 -2.84 -4.77
CA HIS A 29 12.58 -4.17 -5.29
C HIS A 29 13.97 -4.25 -5.88
N GLY A 30 14.68 -3.14 -6.00
CA GLY A 30 16.02 -3.08 -6.56
C GLY A 30 17.06 -3.70 -5.64
N VAL A 31 18.26 -3.89 -6.17
CA VAL A 31 19.36 -4.57 -5.44
C VAL A 31 19.65 -3.90 -4.09
N VAL A 32 19.63 -2.56 -4.05
CA VAL A 32 19.95 -1.81 -2.83
C VAL A 32 18.75 -1.76 -1.88
N GLY A 33 17.55 -1.61 -2.41
CA GLY A 33 16.35 -1.35 -1.61
C GLY A 33 15.63 -2.57 -1.07
N ARG A 34 15.84 -3.74 -1.70
CA ARG A 34 15.06 -4.94 -1.38
C ARG A 34 15.15 -5.36 0.09
N ASP A 35 16.36 -5.48 0.62
CA ASP A 35 16.55 -5.91 2.01
C ASP A 35 15.97 -4.89 2.99
N LYS A 36 16.12 -3.62 2.68
CA LYS A 36 15.56 -2.54 3.46
C LYS A 36 14.03 -2.59 3.46
N TYR A 37 13.43 -2.87 2.31
CA TYR A 37 11.97 -2.95 2.21
C TYR A 37 11.42 -4.19 2.92
N ILE A 38 12.13 -5.31 2.89
CA ILE A 38 11.74 -6.50 3.66
C ILE A 38 11.59 -6.16 5.15
N LYS A 39 12.53 -5.39 5.69
CA LYS A 39 12.43 -4.94 7.09
C LYS A 39 11.23 -4.04 7.32
N ALA A 40 10.94 -3.13 6.39
CA ALA A 40 9.77 -2.28 6.49
C ALA A 40 8.47 -3.10 6.44
N LEU A 41 8.42 -4.14 5.61
CA LEU A 41 7.27 -5.04 5.56
C LEU A 41 7.05 -5.75 6.89
N GLU A 42 8.13 -6.21 7.53
CA GLU A 42 8.03 -6.91 8.80
C GLU A 42 7.43 -6.06 9.92
N SER A 43 7.63 -4.75 9.87
CA SER A 43 7.14 -3.82 10.89
C SER A 43 5.88 -3.05 10.46
N SER A 44 5.27 -3.44 9.35
CA SER A 44 4.09 -2.77 8.81
C SER A 44 2.85 -3.67 8.92
N ILE A 45 1.69 -3.04 8.78
CA ILE A 45 0.41 -3.73 8.62
C ILE A 45 0.12 -3.72 7.12
N ILE A 46 -0.06 -4.91 6.53
CA ILE A 46 -0.14 -5.05 5.09
C ILE A 46 -1.32 -5.91 4.71
N TYR A 47 -2.07 -5.45 3.70
CA TYR A 47 -3.16 -6.21 3.10
C TYR A 47 -2.81 -6.48 1.65
N ILE A 48 -3.10 -7.68 1.18
CA ILE A 48 -2.91 -8.05 -0.22
C ILE A 48 -4.22 -8.46 -0.85
N ALA A 49 -4.37 -8.15 -2.13
CA ALA A 49 -5.47 -8.61 -2.94
C ALA A 49 -4.94 -9.72 -3.84
N CYS A 50 -5.59 -10.90 -3.77
CA CYS A 50 -5.16 -12.08 -4.51
C CYS A 50 -6.21 -12.48 -5.53
N ASP A 51 -5.76 -12.74 -6.74
CA ASP A 51 -6.54 -13.38 -7.79
C ASP A 51 -5.93 -14.76 -7.98
N GLU A 52 -6.54 -15.79 -7.35
CA GLU A 52 -5.96 -17.10 -7.21
C GLU A 52 -4.60 -17.02 -6.49
N THR A 53 -3.51 -17.38 -7.17
CA THR A 53 -2.17 -17.32 -6.58
C THR A 53 -1.42 -16.03 -6.90
N LEU A 54 -2.03 -15.13 -7.67
CA LEU A 54 -1.40 -13.89 -8.10
C LEU A 54 -1.74 -12.77 -7.12
N VAL A 55 -0.73 -12.08 -6.59
CA VAL A 55 -0.95 -10.84 -5.85
C VAL A 55 -1.18 -9.72 -6.86
N CYS A 56 -2.40 -9.21 -6.89
CA CYS A 56 -2.79 -8.18 -7.85
C CYS A 56 -2.87 -6.78 -7.25
N GLY A 57 -2.66 -6.65 -5.94
CA GLY A 57 -2.60 -5.35 -5.29
C GLY A 57 -2.19 -5.49 -3.84
N TYR A 58 -1.73 -4.38 -3.23
CA TYR A 58 -1.44 -4.36 -1.80
C TYR A 58 -1.55 -2.95 -1.23
N ALA A 59 -1.75 -2.90 0.08
CA ALA A 59 -1.69 -1.67 0.85
C ALA A 59 -0.79 -1.92 2.05
N ARG A 60 0.20 -1.03 2.25
CA ARG A 60 1.09 -1.09 3.41
C ARG A 60 0.83 0.11 4.30
N CYS A 61 0.54 -0.12 5.56
CA CYS A 61 0.22 0.96 6.48
C CYS A 61 0.86 0.77 7.85
N ARG A 62 0.84 1.86 8.63
CA ARG A 62 1.28 1.87 10.02
C ARG A 62 0.23 2.58 10.85
N GLU A 63 0.07 2.11 12.07
CA GLU A 63 -0.86 2.67 13.03
C GLU A 63 -0.10 3.50 14.05
N ASP A 64 -0.64 4.67 14.41
CA ASP A 64 -0.08 5.54 15.44
C ASP A 64 -0.92 5.47 16.71
N ASP A 65 -0.93 4.28 17.31
CA ASP A 65 -1.50 4.01 18.65
C ASP A 65 -2.87 4.67 18.89
N GLY A 66 -3.79 4.56 17.95
CA GLY A 66 -5.14 5.09 18.06
C GLY A 66 -5.32 6.50 17.50
N PHE A 67 -4.25 7.15 17.06
CA PHE A 67 -4.30 8.51 16.52
C PHE A 67 -4.37 8.57 15.00
N GLY A 68 -4.35 7.44 14.34
CA GLY A 68 -4.51 7.36 12.90
C GLY A 68 -3.79 6.18 12.30
N VAL A 69 -4.27 5.75 11.14
CA VAL A 69 -3.62 4.73 10.32
C VAL A 69 -3.16 5.40 9.04
N TYR A 70 -1.89 5.25 8.70
CA TYR A 70 -1.29 5.91 7.55
C TYR A 70 -0.91 4.88 6.52
N VAL A 71 -1.56 4.91 5.35
CA VAL A 71 -1.24 4.03 4.22
C VAL A 71 -0.12 4.71 3.42
N TYR A 72 1.04 4.08 3.42
CA TYR A 72 2.22 4.60 2.75
C TYR A 72 2.36 4.10 1.32
N ASP A 73 1.93 2.87 1.05
CA ASP A 73 2.00 2.28 -0.27
C ASP A 73 0.64 1.69 -0.63
N LEU A 74 0.17 1.99 -1.82
CA LEU A 74 -1.02 1.39 -2.41
C LEU A 74 -0.72 1.15 -3.88
N LEU A 75 -0.75 -0.10 -4.30
CA LEU A 75 -0.44 -0.47 -5.68
C LEU A 75 -1.42 -1.53 -6.17
N VAL A 76 -1.90 -1.36 -7.38
CA VAL A 76 -2.73 -2.35 -8.07
C VAL A 76 -2.00 -2.74 -9.36
N ARG A 77 -1.88 -4.04 -9.62
CA ARG A 77 -1.24 -4.57 -10.81
C ARG A 77 -1.91 -4.00 -12.06
N LYS A 78 -1.11 -3.64 -13.06
CA LYS A 78 -1.61 -2.99 -14.28
C LYS A 78 -2.76 -3.75 -14.95
N THR A 79 -2.65 -5.07 -15.00
CA THR A 79 -3.68 -5.94 -15.62
C THR A 79 -5.00 -5.97 -14.84
N HIS A 80 -5.00 -5.51 -13.60
CA HIS A 80 -6.15 -5.57 -12.69
C HIS A 80 -6.73 -4.19 -12.36
N ARG A 81 -6.23 -3.14 -12.98
CA ARG A 81 -6.74 -1.77 -12.76
C ARG A 81 -8.14 -1.62 -13.34
N GLY A 82 -8.91 -0.69 -12.77
CA GLY A 82 -10.28 -0.45 -13.19
C GLY A 82 -11.30 -1.40 -12.59
N ARG A 83 -10.90 -2.22 -11.62
CA ARG A 83 -11.79 -3.19 -10.93
C ARG A 83 -12.02 -2.83 -9.47
N GLN A 84 -11.71 -1.60 -9.08
CA GLN A 84 -11.87 -1.07 -7.72
C GLN A 84 -11.09 -1.83 -6.64
N ILE A 85 -9.98 -2.46 -6.99
CA ILE A 85 -9.15 -3.21 -6.04
C ILE A 85 -8.52 -2.27 -5.02
N GLY A 86 -8.01 -1.14 -5.46
CA GLY A 86 -7.43 -0.14 -4.55
C GLY A 86 -8.46 0.36 -3.55
N LYS A 87 -9.68 0.63 -4.00
CA LYS A 87 -10.76 1.02 -3.12
C LYS A 87 -11.07 -0.06 -2.09
N SER A 88 -11.15 -1.31 -2.54
CA SER A 88 -11.42 -2.45 -1.64
C SER A 88 -10.32 -2.64 -0.59
N LEU A 89 -9.05 -2.43 -0.97
CA LEU A 89 -7.95 -2.46 -0.03
C LEU A 89 -8.10 -1.37 1.04
N MET A 90 -8.41 -0.14 0.62
CA MET A 90 -8.61 0.97 1.54
C MET A 90 -9.80 0.73 2.47
N GLU A 91 -10.89 0.17 1.94
CA GLU A 91 -12.05 -0.17 2.75
C GLU A 91 -11.73 -1.23 3.81
N ARG A 92 -10.87 -2.20 3.47
CA ARG A 92 -10.45 -3.21 4.44
C ARG A 92 -9.64 -2.57 5.57
N VAL A 93 -8.76 -1.62 5.27
CA VAL A 93 -8.04 -0.88 6.31
C VAL A 93 -9.04 -0.18 7.24
N CYS A 94 -10.02 0.50 6.68
CA CYS A 94 -11.02 1.20 7.47
C CYS A 94 -11.86 0.24 8.33
N GLN A 95 -12.18 -0.93 7.81
CA GLN A 95 -12.93 -1.94 8.55
C GLN A 95 -12.16 -2.47 9.76
N ASP A 96 -10.85 -2.64 9.62
CA ASP A 96 -10.01 -3.15 10.70
C ASP A 96 -9.67 -2.08 11.74
N PHE A 97 -9.82 -0.81 11.40
CA PHE A 97 -9.54 0.32 12.30
C PHE A 97 -10.70 1.31 12.32
N PRO A 98 -11.90 0.87 12.79
CA PRO A 98 -13.11 1.70 12.68
C PRO A 98 -13.13 2.92 13.60
N ASP A 99 -12.28 2.94 14.64
CA ASP A 99 -12.32 3.97 15.67
C ASP A 99 -11.27 5.05 15.48
N GLN A 100 -10.59 5.07 14.34
CA GLN A 100 -9.55 6.07 14.09
C GLN A 100 -9.53 6.47 12.62
N PRO A 101 -9.01 7.66 12.31
CA PRO A 101 -8.92 8.10 10.92
C PRO A 101 -7.89 7.27 10.13
N VAL A 102 -8.17 7.08 8.84
CA VAL A 102 -7.26 6.43 7.91
C VAL A 102 -6.86 7.45 6.86
N TYR A 103 -5.55 7.60 6.66
CA TYR A 103 -4.98 8.52 5.69
C TYR A 103 -4.15 7.74 4.67
N VAL A 104 -4.10 8.23 3.44
CA VAL A 104 -3.23 7.65 2.41
C VAL A 104 -2.29 8.73 1.90
N MET A 105 -1.01 8.36 1.74
CA MET A 105 0.01 9.24 1.16
C MET A 105 -0.14 9.20 -0.35
N SER A 106 -0.55 10.33 -0.94
CA SER A 106 -0.87 10.39 -2.35
C SER A 106 0.26 11.02 -3.16
N ASP A 107 0.59 10.39 -4.28
CA ASP A 107 1.36 10.98 -5.37
C ASP A 107 0.54 11.05 -6.66
N VAL A 108 -0.74 10.66 -6.59
CA VAL A 108 -1.71 10.69 -7.71
C VAL A 108 -3.05 11.21 -7.21
N ASP A 109 -3.08 12.48 -6.84
CA ASP A 109 -4.27 13.11 -6.24
C ASP A 109 -5.59 12.84 -7.00
N PRO A 110 -5.64 12.93 -8.35
CA PRO A 110 -6.90 12.68 -9.06
C PRO A 110 -7.51 11.31 -8.80
N TYR A 111 -6.68 10.29 -8.59
CA TYR A 111 -7.17 8.94 -8.29
C TYR A 111 -7.99 8.92 -6.99
N TYR A 112 -7.47 9.54 -5.94
CA TYR A 112 -8.12 9.56 -4.63
C TYR A 112 -9.32 10.50 -4.61
N GLU A 113 -9.24 11.62 -5.30
CA GLU A 113 -10.37 12.56 -5.42
C GLU A 113 -11.56 11.89 -6.10
N LYS A 114 -11.33 11.07 -7.12
CA LYS A 114 -12.37 10.29 -7.79
C LYS A 114 -13.07 9.31 -6.85
N LEU A 115 -12.36 8.79 -5.86
CA LEU A 115 -12.93 7.90 -4.85
C LEU A 115 -13.74 8.66 -3.80
N GLY A 116 -13.75 10.00 -3.84
CA GLY A 116 -14.44 10.83 -2.88
C GLY A 116 -13.63 11.11 -1.62
N TYR A 117 -12.35 10.84 -1.63
CA TYR A 117 -11.47 11.11 -0.49
C TYR A 117 -11.11 12.59 -0.46
N ARG A 118 -11.08 13.16 0.74
CA ARG A 118 -10.80 14.58 0.93
C ARG A 118 -9.32 14.77 1.25
N ARG A 119 -8.70 15.74 0.60
CA ARG A 119 -7.33 16.12 0.91
C ARG A 119 -7.25 16.70 2.32
N GLU A 120 -6.39 16.14 3.17
CA GLU A 120 -6.24 16.56 4.57
C GLU A 120 -4.97 17.37 4.83
N GLY A 121 -3.99 17.34 3.93
CA GLY A 121 -2.75 18.07 4.15
C GLY A 121 -1.72 17.83 3.08
N SER A 122 -0.49 18.24 3.38
CA SER A 122 0.65 18.11 2.45
C SER A 122 1.84 17.49 3.16
N ILE A 123 2.74 16.89 2.37
CA ILE A 123 3.98 16.30 2.86
C ILE A 123 5.14 17.18 2.40
N PHE A 124 6.04 17.50 3.31
CA PHE A 124 7.23 18.28 3.02
C PHE A 124 8.47 17.44 3.31
N GLY A 125 9.42 17.43 2.38
CA GLY A 125 10.74 16.90 2.65
C GLY A 125 11.50 17.86 3.57
N VAL A 126 12.11 17.30 4.62
CA VAL A 126 12.87 18.12 5.59
C VAL A 126 14.35 17.79 5.44
N LYS A 127 15.16 18.82 5.32
CA LYS A 127 16.62 18.65 5.23
C LYS A 127 17.29 19.44 6.35
N ALA A 128 18.24 18.82 7.01
CA ALA A 128 19.12 19.51 7.98
C ALA A 128 20.06 20.41 7.21
N LYS A 129 20.40 21.56 7.79
CA LYS A 129 21.39 22.46 7.23
C LYS A 129 22.80 22.00 7.59
#